data_71d447dd47b99d4c36d02a2ab7dc1708
#
_entry.id   71d447dd47b99d4c36d02a2ab7dc1708
#
_cell.length_a   1.000
_cell.length_b   1.000
_cell.length_c   1.000
_cell.angle_alpha   90.00
_cell.angle_beta   90.00
_cell.angle_gamma   90.00
#
_symmetry.space_group_name_H-M   'P 1'
#
loop_
_entity.id
_entity.type
_entity.pdbx_description
1 polymer ?
#
loop_
_entity_poly.entity_id
_entity_poly.type
_entity_poly.pdbx_seq_one_letter_code
_entity_poly.pdbx_strand_id
1 'polypeptide(L)'
;MHIPVTALAVDDEPANLRLLDAVLTPRGYRVLTAPSGAEALALLETEDVDLVLLDIVMPGMDGHEVCRRIRATPATEFLPVVMITASGSEQRLAALESGADDFVTKPFDKSELLARVASLARIKRYHDTIRRQADELTAWNTELETRVAQQVTELERTNRLRRFLSPQLADLVIGDETLLGSHRREIVVVFTDLRNFTPFAEASEPEEVMSVLGEHHRAIGALVHAYEGTLERFTGDGVMVFFNDPIPCDDAADRAVRMSIDIRDAVRELSAGWLRKGHDLAVGIGIDQGFATLGRIGFEGRFDYSAIGSVTNRAARLCAEARGWQVLVSDRVLAGVEHACVSEVIGDLQPKGFSRSVRVHNISAVHDK
;
A
#
# COMPACT_ATOMS: atom_id res chain seq x y z
N MET A 1 9.16 40.22 4.39
CA MET A 1 8.72 41.38 5.16
C MET A 1 8.98 41.05 6.61
N HIS A 2 9.76 41.90 7.33
CA HIS A 2 10.00 41.72 8.77
C HIS A 2 8.78 42.26 9.47
N ILE A 3 7.95 41.41 10.09
CA ILE A 3 6.81 41.84 10.91
C ILE A 3 7.40 42.51 12.15
N PRO A 4 7.08 43.76 12.42
CA PRO A 4 7.61 44.45 13.59
C PRO A 4 7.10 43.76 14.86
N VAL A 5 7.98 43.60 15.85
CA VAL A 5 7.63 43.08 17.18
C VAL A 5 6.68 44.08 17.87
N THR A 6 5.53 43.59 18.31
CA THR A 6 4.52 44.39 19.00
C THR A 6 4.73 44.34 20.50
N ALA A 7 5.02 45.49 21.12
CA ALA A 7 5.16 45.67 22.57
C ALA A 7 3.96 46.41 23.14
N LEU A 8 3.32 45.84 24.17
CA LEU A 8 2.26 46.49 24.92
C LEU A 8 2.86 47.18 26.15
N ALA A 9 2.81 48.51 26.21
CA ALA A 9 3.23 49.31 27.34
C ALA A 9 2.00 49.65 28.23
N VAL A 10 2.06 49.27 29.50
CA VAL A 10 0.96 49.45 30.48
C VAL A 10 1.46 50.26 31.66
N ASP A 11 0.94 51.46 31.84
CA ASP A 11 1.28 52.41 32.93
C ASP A 11 0.16 53.46 33.06
N ASP A 12 -0.25 53.79 34.26
CA ASP A 12 -1.33 54.76 34.49
C ASP A 12 -0.87 56.21 34.24
N GLU A 13 0.43 56.46 34.22
CA GLU A 13 1.00 57.77 33.91
C GLU A 13 1.25 57.96 32.41
N PRO A 14 0.56 58.84 31.70
CA PRO A 14 0.78 59.10 30.26
C PRO A 14 2.20 59.51 29.90
N ALA A 15 2.96 60.07 30.84
CA ALA A 15 4.35 60.43 30.63
C ALA A 15 5.26 59.20 30.46
N ASN A 16 5.02 58.13 31.24
CA ASN A 16 5.75 56.87 31.16
C ASN A 16 5.44 56.12 29.85
N LEU A 17 4.16 56.10 29.45
CA LEU A 17 3.76 55.52 28.15
C LEU A 17 4.46 56.21 26.99
N ARG A 18 4.50 57.55 26.97
CA ARG A 18 5.23 58.31 25.96
C ARG A 18 6.74 58.05 26.00
N LEU A 19 7.32 57.85 27.18
CA LEU A 19 8.74 57.52 27.31
C LEU A 19 9.05 56.15 26.71
N LEU A 20 8.23 55.13 27.03
CA LEU A 20 8.38 53.77 26.48
C LEU A 20 8.22 53.77 24.97
N ASP A 21 7.23 54.48 24.44
CA ASP A 21 7.04 54.61 22.99
C ASP A 21 8.25 55.28 22.32
N ALA A 22 8.73 56.41 22.88
CA ALA A 22 9.89 57.13 22.37
C ALA A 22 11.19 56.31 22.41
N VAL A 23 11.33 55.33 23.27
CA VAL A 23 12.47 54.44 23.37
C VAL A 23 12.37 53.24 22.40
N LEU A 24 11.19 52.67 22.20
CA LEU A 24 10.98 51.44 21.47
C LEU A 24 10.69 51.67 19.98
N THR A 25 9.86 52.63 19.62
CA THR A 25 9.48 52.91 18.21
C THR A 25 10.67 53.18 17.30
N PRO A 26 11.71 53.96 17.69
CA PRO A 26 12.91 54.16 16.86
C PRO A 26 13.74 52.89 16.64
N ARG A 27 13.49 51.82 17.40
CA ARG A 27 14.16 50.52 17.32
C ARG A 27 13.34 49.50 16.51
N GLY A 28 12.23 49.93 15.89
CA GLY A 28 11.42 49.09 15.01
C GLY A 28 10.34 48.28 15.72
N TYR A 29 10.03 48.59 16.98
CA TYR A 29 8.88 48.00 17.70
C TYR A 29 7.61 48.74 17.35
N ARG A 30 6.49 48.00 17.19
CA ARG A 30 5.14 48.56 17.22
C ARG A 30 4.72 48.68 18.69
N VAL A 31 4.45 49.86 19.17
CA VAL A 31 4.08 50.05 20.56
C VAL A 31 2.57 50.28 20.67
N LEU A 32 1.90 49.42 21.44
CA LEU A 32 0.53 49.64 21.92
C LEU A 32 0.61 50.16 23.35
N THR A 33 -0.30 51.06 23.72
CA THR A 33 -0.31 51.66 25.05
C THR A 33 -1.65 51.43 25.75
N ALA A 34 -1.62 51.05 27.01
CA ALA A 34 -2.78 50.87 27.87
C ALA A 34 -2.62 51.65 29.18
N PRO A 35 -3.50 52.58 29.52
CA PRO A 35 -3.44 53.37 30.76
C PRO A 35 -3.95 52.61 31.99
N SER A 36 -4.38 51.37 31.85
CA SER A 36 -4.84 50.52 32.96
C SER A 36 -4.69 49.03 32.68
N GLY A 37 -4.67 48.22 33.73
CA GLY A 37 -4.65 46.76 33.60
C GLY A 37 -5.86 46.18 32.87
N ALA A 38 -7.05 46.81 33.03
CA ALA A 38 -8.26 46.38 32.33
C ALA A 38 -8.16 46.57 30.80
N GLU A 39 -7.65 47.73 30.36
CA GLU A 39 -7.43 48.01 28.94
C GLU A 39 -6.30 47.14 28.35
N ALA A 40 -5.26 46.87 29.14
CA ALA A 40 -4.19 45.95 28.73
C ALA A 40 -4.75 44.56 28.45
N LEU A 41 -5.57 43.98 29.30
CA LEU A 41 -6.19 42.67 29.08
C LEU A 41 -7.15 42.68 27.89
N ALA A 42 -7.94 43.74 27.69
CA ALA A 42 -8.80 43.89 26.51
C ALA A 42 -8.01 43.95 25.19
N LEU A 43 -6.85 44.64 25.17
CA LEU A 43 -5.98 44.69 24.01
C LEU A 43 -5.36 43.29 23.68
N LEU A 44 -5.02 42.51 24.71
CA LEU A 44 -4.50 41.17 24.53
C LEU A 44 -5.52 40.18 23.95
N GLU A 45 -6.81 40.46 23.99
CA GLU A 45 -7.86 39.68 23.34
C GLU A 45 -8.00 39.99 21.85
N THR A 46 -7.58 41.17 21.40
CA THR A 46 -7.84 41.67 20.03
C THR A 46 -6.60 41.91 19.19
N GLU A 47 -5.44 42.07 19.82
CA GLU A 47 -4.19 42.43 19.17
C GLU A 47 -3.12 41.33 19.39
N ASP A 48 -2.33 41.05 18.37
CA ASP A 48 -1.16 40.19 18.50
C ASP A 48 -0.02 40.95 19.18
N VAL A 49 0.25 40.57 20.43
CA VAL A 49 1.29 41.17 21.27
C VAL A 49 2.43 40.16 21.46
N ASP A 50 3.67 40.62 21.25
CA ASP A 50 4.87 39.80 21.41
C ASP A 50 5.50 39.94 22.80
N LEU A 51 5.25 41.07 23.50
CA LEU A 51 5.77 41.30 24.84
C LEU A 51 4.98 42.38 25.55
N VAL A 52 4.92 42.32 26.89
CA VAL A 52 4.26 43.33 27.76
C VAL A 52 5.31 44.00 28.64
N LEU A 53 5.26 45.32 28.67
CA LEU A 53 5.95 46.17 29.67
C LEU A 53 4.90 46.69 30.64
N LEU A 54 4.97 46.25 31.88
CA LEU A 54 3.87 46.38 32.82
C LEU A 54 4.32 47.12 34.11
N ASP A 55 3.75 48.28 34.34
CA ASP A 55 3.93 48.94 35.64
C ASP A 55 3.25 48.17 36.75
N ILE A 56 3.90 48.15 37.93
CA ILE A 56 3.36 47.43 39.09
C ILE A 56 2.28 48.26 39.78
N VAL A 57 2.51 49.56 39.97
CA VAL A 57 1.66 50.41 40.77
C VAL A 57 0.66 51.14 39.89
N MET A 58 -0.53 50.59 39.77
CA MET A 58 -1.62 51.20 39.00
C MET A 58 -2.92 51.23 39.82
N PRO A 59 -3.79 52.25 39.64
CA PRO A 59 -5.09 52.29 40.29
C PRO A 59 -6.02 51.16 39.85
N GLY A 60 -6.76 50.60 40.80
CA GLY A 60 -7.73 49.52 40.53
C GLY A 60 -7.12 48.13 40.42
N MET A 61 -6.52 47.78 39.28
CA MET A 61 -5.84 46.50 39.06
C MET A 61 -4.33 46.75 38.99
N ASP A 62 -3.57 46.20 39.94
CA ASP A 62 -2.12 46.31 39.97
C ASP A 62 -1.46 45.40 38.92
N GLY A 63 -0.17 45.64 38.64
CA GLY A 63 0.59 44.86 37.64
C GLY A 63 0.73 43.39 38.01
N HIS A 64 0.75 43.03 39.29
CA HIS A 64 0.82 41.62 39.70
C HIS A 64 -0.45 40.85 39.33
N GLU A 65 -1.61 41.47 39.51
CA GLU A 65 -2.89 40.86 39.13
C GLU A 65 -3.04 40.77 37.63
N VAL A 66 -2.61 41.75 36.85
CA VAL A 66 -2.57 41.69 35.38
C VAL A 66 -1.68 40.52 34.94
N CYS A 67 -0.47 40.39 35.48
CA CYS A 67 0.45 39.33 35.17
C CYS A 67 -0.15 37.93 35.46
N ARG A 68 -0.77 37.75 36.65
CA ARG A 68 -1.44 36.48 36.97
C ARG A 68 -2.54 36.13 35.97
N ARG A 69 -3.32 37.09 35.50
CA ARG A 69 -4.37 36.87 34.48
C ARG A 69 -3.80 36.53 33.12
N ILE A 70 -2.71 37.17 32.72
CA ILE A 70 -1.97 36.82 31.50
C ILE A 70 -1.51 35.34 31.56
N ARG A 71 -0.95 34.90 32.69
CA ARG A 71 -0.49 33.53 32.90
C ARG A 71 -1.61 32.48 32.99
N ALA A 72 -2.77 32.90 33.50
CA ALA A 72 -3.96 32.02 33.62
C ALA A 72 -4.68 31.77 32.28
N THR A 73 -4.40 32.56 31.25
CA THR A 73 -5.04 32.47 29.96
C THR A 73 -4.16 31.63 28.99
N PRO A 74 -4.63 30.49 28.44
CA PRO A 74 -3.80 29.61 27.60
C PRO A 74 -3.21 30.28 26.36
N ALA A 75 -3.88 31.29 25.81
CA ALA A 75 -3.39 32.03 24.65
C ALA A 75 -2.20 32.96 24.98
N THR A 76 -2.07 33.39 26.23
CA THR A 76 -1.07 34.37 26.67
C THR A 76 -0.12 33.86 27.77
N GLU A 77 -0.22 32.59 28.17
CA GLU A 77 0.60 32.00 29.25
C GLU A 77 2.11 32.14 29.00
N PHE A 78 2.54 32.08 27.74
CA PHE A 78 3.94 32.21 27.29
C PHE A 78 4.27 33.60 26.74
N LEU A 79 3.39 34.58 26.93
CA LEU A 79 3.65 35.97 26.51
C LEU A 79 4.65 36.60 27.47
N PRO A 80 5.84 37.08 27.01
CA PRO A 80 6.82 37.69 27.89
C PRO A 80 6.27 38.94 28.58
N VAL A 81 6.47 38.99 29.89
CA VAL A 81 6.07 40.14 30.73
C VAL A 81 7.29 40.68 31.46
N VAL A 82 7.63 41.95 31.22
CA VAL A 82 8.64 42.70 31.94
C VAL A 82 7.94 43.67 32.88
N MET A 83 8.12 43.49 34.18
CA MET A 83 7.58 44.43 35.15
C MET A 83 8.47 45.64 35.31
N ILE A 84 7.86 46.81 35.38
CA ILE A 84 8.52 48.08 35.66
C ILE A 84 8.23 48.44 37.13
N THR A 85 9.24 48.51 37.98
CA THR A 85 9.11 48.62 39.43
C THR A 85 9.86 49.80 40.02
N ALA A 86 9.40 50.35 41.12
CA ALA A 86 10.21 51.23 41.95
C ALA A 86 11.36 50.45 42.65
N SER A 87 12.38 51.11 43.13
CA SER A 87 13.52 50.47 43.76
C SER A 87 13.15 49.75 45.07
N GLY A 88 13.48 48.43 45.14
CA GLY A 88 13.34 47.62 46.36
C GLY A 88 13.52 46.11 46.07
N SER A 89 14.22 45.38 46.94
CA SER A 89 14.45 43.93 46.80
C SER A 89 13.16 43.11 46.96
N GLU A 90 12.23 43.56 47.81
CA GLU A 90 10.94 42.85 48.03
C GLU A 90 10.01 42.92 46.82
N GLN A 91 10.00 44.05 46.09
CA GLN A 91 9.19 44.21 44.89
C GLN A 91 9.66 43.37 43.72
N ARG A 92 11.00 43.09 43.63
CA ARG A 92 11.60 42.20 42.63
C ARG A 92 11.17 40.76 42.84
N LEU A 93 11.16 40.29 44.09
CA LEU A 93 10.72 38.94 44.41
C LEU A 93 9.23 38.76 44.11
N ALA A 94 8.41 39.69 44.52
CA ALA A 94 6.97 39.68 44.23
C ALA A 94 6.64 39.72 42.73
N ALA A 95 7.42 40.42 41.90
CA ALA A 95 7.29 40.45 40.46
C ALA A 95 7.51 39.05 39.84
N LEU A 96 8.57 38.36 40.23
CA LEU A 96 8.86 37.00 39.76
C LEU A 96 7.81 35.99 40.27
N GLU A 97 7.38 36.10 41.52
CA GLU A 97 6.33 35.24 42.10
C GLU A 97 4.98 35.39 41.39
N SER A 98 4.68 36.59 40.82
CA SER A 98 3.47 36.80 40.01
C SER A 98 3.55 36.22 38.59
N GLY A 99 4.71 35.65 38.21
CA GLY A 99 4.93 35.02 36.91
C GLY A 99 5.54 35.94 35.84
N ALA A 100 6.13 37.08 36.24
CA ALA A 100 6.88 37.91 35.30
C ALA A 100 8.19 37.24 34.86
N ASP A 101 8.60 37.45 33.61
CA ASP A 101 9.83 36.88 33.07
C ASP A 101 11.06 37.71 33.42
N ASP A 102 10.87 39.01 33.62
CA ASP A 102 11.94 39.93 34.01
C ASP A 102 11.37 41.19 34.66
N PHE A 103 12.22 42.04 35.20
CA PHE A 103 11.86 43.35 35.75
C PHE A 103 12.89 44.43 35.41
N VAL A 104 12.44 45.69 35.45
CA VAL A 104 13.27 46.87 35.25
C VAL A 104 12.90 47.91 36.33
N THR A 105 13.92 48.51 37.00
CA THR A 105 13.67 49.46 38.08
C THR A 105 13.64 50.89 37.57
N LYS A 106 12.65 51.68 38.03
CA LYS A 106 12.56 53.14 37.80
C LYS A 106 13.53 53.88 38.73
N PRO A 107 14.30 54.89 38.24
CA PRO A 107 14.49 55.24 36.82
C PRO A 107 15.37 54.19 36.11
N PHE A 108 14.97 53.79 34.90
CA PHE A 108 15.67 52.79 34.14
C PHE A 108 16.61 53.37 33.08
N ASP A 109 17.70 52.68 32.86
CA ASP A 109 18.57 52.93 31.70
C ASP A 109 17.91 52.42 30.44
N LYS A 110 17.93 53.27 29.37
CA LYS A 110 17.37 52.94 28.06
C LYS A 110 18.00 51.71 27.44
N SER A 111 19.30 51.53 27.61
CA SER A 111 20.07 50.42 27.04
C SER A 111 19.73 49.13 27.77
N GLU A 112 19.52 49.15 29.09
CA GLU A 112 19.08 47.99 29.86
C GLU A 112 17.69 47.55 29.46
N LEU A 113 16.73 48.46 29.37
CA LEU A 113 15.37 48.14 28.91
C LEU A 113 15.36 47.50 27.53
N LEU A 114 16.07 48.10 26.57
CA LEU A 114 16.15 47.57 25.20
C LEU A 114 16.80 46.20 25.12
N ALA A 115 17.83 45.93 25.91
CA ALA A 115 18.48 44.63 25.96
C ALA A 115 17.54 43.55 26.45
N ARG A 116 16.73 43.79 27.51
CA ARG A 116 15.75 42.86 28.05
C ARG A 116 14.60 42.60 27.07
N VAL A 117 14.04 43.68 26.52
CA VAL A 117 13.00 43.59 25.48
C VAL A 117 13.46 42.77 24.28
N ALA A 118 14.67 43.05 23.77
CA ALA A 118 15.21 42.31 22.62
C ALA A 118 15.42 40.82 22.93
N SER A 119 15.88 40.51 24.15
CA SER A 119 16.09 39.10 24.58
C SER A 119 14.76 38.33 24.66
N LEU A 120 13.77 38.91 25.32
CA LEU A 120 12.46 38.29 25.52
C LEU A 120 11.66 38.18 24.23
N ALA A 121 11.67 39.22 23.38
CA ALA A 121 11.07 39.15 22.04
C ALA A 121 11.71 38.06 21.15
N ARG A 122 13.00 37.81 21.31
CA ARG A 122 13.68 36.69 20.63
C ARG A 122 13.20 35.33 21.14
N ILE A 123 13.08 35.17 22.46
CA ILE A 123 12.57 33.93 23.09
C ILE A 123 11.16 33.66 22.61
N LYS A 124 10.28 34.65 22.62
CA LYS A 124 8.89 34.53 22.13
C LYS A 124 8.85 34.04 20.70
N ARG A 125 9.64 34.63 19.80
CA ARG A 125 9.72 34.17 18.38
C ARG A 125 10.20 32.76 18.23
N TYR A 126 11.16 32.29 19.02
CA TYR A 126 11.60 30.90 18.99
C TYR A 126 10.49 29.97 19.50
N HIS A 127 9.83 30.33 20.59
CA HIS A 127 8.72 29.57 21.13
C HIS A 127 7.59 29.41 20.08
N ASP A 128 7.17 30.48 19.44
CA ASP A 128 6.11 30.46 18.43
C ASP A 128 6.53 29.66 17.19
N THR A 129 7.79 29.73 16.81
CA THR A 129 8.32 28.91 15.70
C THR A 129 8.28 27.44 16.03
N ILE A 130 8.74 27.05 17.24
CA ILE A 130 8.72 25.65 17.69
C ILE A 130 7.28 25.12 17.76
N ARG A 131 6.36 25.92 18.32
CA ARG A 131 4.94 25.54 18.42
C ARG A 131 4.34 25.30 17.04
N ARG A 132 4.53 26.21 16.09
CA ARG A 132 4.06 26.06 14.71
C ARG A 132 4.64 24.81 14.04
N GLN A 133 5.95 24.56 14.21
CA GLN A 133 6.58 23.36 13.65
C GLN A 133 6.03 22.07 14.28
N ALA A 134 5.73 22.07 15.56
CA ALA A 134 5.10 20.94 16.25
C ALA A 134 3.69 20.66 15.71
N ASP A 135 2.90 21.72 15.50
CA ASP A 135 1.55 21.59 14.94
C ASP A 135 1.59 21.08 13.48
N GLU A 136 2.50 21.61 12.64
CA GLU A 136 2.73 21.16 11.27
C GLU A 136 3.18 19.69 11.24
N LEU A 137 4.11 19.28 12.11
CA LEU A 137 4.58 17.91 12.21
C LEU A 137 3.47 16.94 12.61
N THR A 138 2.61 17.37 13.55
CA THR A 138 1.44 16.56 13.98
C THR A 138 0.46 16.37 12.82
N ALA A 139 0.17 17.42 12.07
CA ALA A 139 -0.68 17.34 10.89
C ALA A 139 -0.10 16.40 9.81
N TRP A 140 1.20 16.49 9.55
CA TRP A 140 1.88 15.61 8.58
C TRP A 140 1.91 14.16 9.01
N ASN A 141 2.11 13.88 10.32
CA ASN A 141 2.06 12.52 10.84
C ASN A 141 0.68 11.89 10.62
N THR A 142 -0.39 12.62 10.89
CA THR A 142 -1.77 12.13 10.68
C THR A 142 -2.05 11.85 9.20
N GLU A 143 -1.59 12.73 8.30
CA GLU A 143 -1.72 12.51 6.85
C GLU A 143 -0.92 11.30 6.40
N LEU A 144 0.32 11.15 6.88
CA LEU A 144 1.19 10.03 6.55
C LEU A 144 0.61 8.70 7.02
N GLU A 145 0.10 8.63 8.26
CA GLU A 145 -0.55 7.43 8.79
C GLU A 145 -1.75 7.00 7.93
N THR A 146 -2.57 7.97 7.50
CA THR A 146 -3.70 7.72 6.61
C THR A 146 -3.24 7.16 5.27
N ARG A 147 -2.19 7.74 4.67
CA ARG A 147 -1.63 7.30 3.38
C ARG A 147 -1.00 5.91 3.48
N VAL A 148 -0.27 5.62 4.56
CA VAL A 148 0.31 4.29 4.82
C VAL A 148 -0.79 3.23 4.96
N ALA A 149 -1.86 3.51 5.71
CA ALA A 149 -2.99 2.59 5.86
C ALA A 149 -3.66 2.26 4.52
N GLN A 150 -3.84 3.26 3.66
CA GLN A 150 -4.37 3.06 2.30
C GLN A 150 -3.45 2.19 1.44
N GLN A 151 -2.14 2.46 1.45
CA GLN A 151 -1.16 1.69 0.68
C GLN A 151 -1.05 0.24 1.16
N VAL A 152 -1.11 0.00 2.46
CA VAL A 152 -1.13 -1.36 3.04
C VAL A 152 -2.35 -2.13 2.55
N THR A 153 -3.54 -1.51 2.59
CA THR A 153 -4.79 -2.13 2.11
C THR A 153 -4.71 -2.49 0.62
N GLU A 154 -4.14 -1.62 -0.20
CA GLU A 154 -3.96 -1.84 -1.64
C GLU A 154 -2.94 -2.95 -1.93
N LEU A 155 -1.82 -2.96 -1.19
CA LEU A 155 -0.82 -4.03 -1.28
C LEU A 155 -1.37 -5.39 -0.84
N GLU A 156 -2.17 -5.44 0.22
CA GLU A 156 -2.82 -6.68 0.67
C GLU A 156 -3.84 -7.20 -0.36
N ARG A 157 -4.59 -6.30 -1.02
CA ARG A 157 -5.50 -6.63 -2.12
C ARG A 157 -4.72 -7.22 -3.30
N THR A 158 -3.65 -6.55 -3.71
CA THR A 158 -2.76 -6.99 -4.80
C THR A 158 -2.11 -8.34 -4.49
N ASN A 159 -1.58 -8.52 -3.27
CA ASN A 159 -0.96 -9.78 -2.87
C ASN A 159 -1.96 -10.94 -2.74
N ARG A 160 -3.21 -10.68 -2.34
CA ARG A 160 -4.27 -11.71 -2.37
C ARG A 160 -4.54 -12.17 -3.80
N LEU A 161 -4.68 -11.24 -4.74
CA LEU A 161 -4.90 -11.58 -6.14
C LEU A 161 -3.73 -12.40 -6.73
N ARG A 162 -2.49 -12.01 -6.46
CA ARG A 162 -1.29 -12.73 -6.95
C ARG A 162 -1.10 -14.12 -6.34
N ARG A 163 -1.71 -14.45 -5.21
CA ARG A 163 -1.65 -15.80 -4.63
C ARG A 163 -2.58 -16.81 -5.33
N PHE A 164 -3.66 -16.34 -5.94
CA PHE A 164 -4.70 -17.18 -6.53
C PHE A 164 -4.78 -17.06 -8.05
N LEU A 165 -4.21 -16.01 -8.63
CA LEU A 165 -4.19 -15.76 -10.06
C LEU A 165 -2.75 -15.81 -10.58
N SER A 166 -2.58 -16.21 -11.84
CA SER A 166 -1.27 -16.03 -12.49
C SER A 166 -0.87 -14.53 -12.45
N PRO A 167 0.42 -14.21 -12.47
CA PRO A 167 0.87 -12.81 -12.45
C PRO A 167 0.18 -11.95 -13.52
N GLN A 168 0.00 -12.51 -14.71
CA GLN A 168 -0.67 -11.85 -15.85
C GLN A 168 -2.15 -11.57 -15.57
N LEU A 169 -2.86 -12.51 -14.94
CA LEU A 169 -4.25 -12.33 -14.50
C LEU A 169 -4.37 -11.28 -13.39
N ALA A 170 -3.46 -11.31 -12.43
CA ALA A 170 -3.46 -10.36 -11.32
C ALA A 170 -3.27 -8.93 -11.82
N ASP A 171 -2.35 -8.71 -12.75
CA ASP A 171 -2.06 -7.38 -13.31
C ASP A 171 -3.23 -6.84 -14.17
N LEU A 172 -3.93 -7.71 -14.90
CA LEU A 172 -5.15 -7.35 -15.65
C LEU A 172 -6.31 -6.98 -14.73
N VAL A 173 -6.50 -7.72 -13.64
CA VAL A 173 -7.59 -7.49 -12.67
C VAL A 173 -7.39 -6.20 -11.88
N ILE A 174 -6.14 -5.83 -11.60
CA ILE A 174 -5.81 -4.55 -10.94
C ILE A 174 -6.22 -3.37 -11.83
N GLY A 175 -6.14 -3.54 -13.17
CA GLY A 175 -6.52 -2.49 -14.14
C GLY A 175 -8.02 -2.39 -14.40
N ASP A 176 -8.74 -3.49 -14.45
CA ASP A 176 -10.18 -3.51 -14.76
C ASP A 176 -10.87 -4.80 -14.24
N GLU A 177 -11.61 -4.69 -13.16
CA GLU A 177 -12.39 -5.80 -12.60
C GLU A 177 -13.49 -6.35 -13.56
N THR A 178 -13.88 -5.58 -14.58
CA THR A 178 -14.91 -6.01 -15.54
C THR A 178 -14.41 -7.13 -16.45
N LEU A 179 -13.10 -7.28 -16.62
CA LEU A 179 -12.47 -8.36 -17.42
C LEU A 179 -12.74 -9.75 -16.84
N LEU A 180 -13.07 -9.85 -15.56
CA LEU A 180 -13.47 -11.10 -14.92
C LEU A 180 -14.99 -11.39 -15.01
N GLY A 181 -15.75 -10.54 -15.69
CA GLY A 181 -17.17 -10.76 -15.97
C GLY A 181 -17.39 -12.05 -16.76
N SER A 182 -18.55 -12.69 -16.55
CA SER A 182 -18.88 -13.91 -17.29
C SER A 182 -19.04 -13.62 -18.79
N HIS A 183 -18.29 -14.32 -19.62
CA HIS A 183 -18.34 -14.19 -21.08
C HIS A 183 -18.09 -15.53 -21.77
N ARG A 184 -18.37 -15.60 -23.06
CA ARG A 184 -18.17 -16.80 -23.87
C ARG A 184 -17.05 -16.55 -24.89
N ARG A 185 -16.05 -17.47 -24.86
CA ARG A 185 -14.90 -17.40 -25.79
C ARG A 185 -14.49 -18.78 -26.26
N GLU A 186 -13.90 -18.88 -27.44
CA GLU A 186 -13.22 -20.08 -27.89
C GLU A 186 -11.84 -20.13 -27.24
N ILE A 187 -11.53 -21.23 -26.57
CA ILE A 187 -10.28 -21.44 -25.84
C ILE A 187 -9.68 -22.79 -26.20
N VAL A 188 -8.40 -22.95 -25.94
CA VAL A 188 -7.72 -24.25 -25.95
C VAL A 188 -7.46 -24.66 -24.50
N VAL A 189 -7.89 -25.86 -24.13
CA VAL A 189 -7.78 -26.38 -22.76
C VAL A 189 -6.80 -27.53 -22.76
N VAL A 190 -5.89 -27.52 -21.80
CA VAL A 190 -4.89 -28.56 -21.55
C VAL A 190 -5.12 -29.13 -20.15
N PHE A 191 -5.24 -30.44 -20.04
CA PHE A 191 -5.15 -31.21 -18.81
C PHE A 191 -3.88 -32.05 -18.81
N THR A 192 -3.19 -32.07 -17.67
CA THR A 192 -2.08 -32.96 -17.37
C THR A 192 -2.36 -33.76 -16.12
N ASP A 193 -1.86 -34.98 -16.04
CA ASP A 193 -2.05 -35.84 -14.88
C ASP A 193 -0.95 -36.92 -14.83
N LEU A 194 -0.46 -37.30 -13.65
CA LEU A 194 0.56 -38.30 -13.47
C LEU A 194 -0.03 -39.71 -13.50
N ARG A 195 0.52 -40.55 -14.32
CA ARG A 195 0.20 -41.98 -14.34
C ARG A 195 0.86 -42.68 -13.15
N ASN A 196 0.17 -43.66 -12.57
CA ASN A 196 0.57 -44.39 -11.37
C ASN A 196 0.72 -43.52 -10.09
N PHE A 197 0.20 -42.29 -10.09
CA PHE A 197 0.32 -41.42 -8.92
C PHE A 197 -0.46 -41.94 -7.69
N THR A 198 -1.70 -42.43 -7.85
CA THR A 198 -2.49 -42.96 -6.74
C THR A 198 -1.81 -44.12 -6.02
N PRO A 199 -1.35 -45.18 -6.71
CA PRO A 199 -0.59 -46.26 -6.07
C PRO A 199 0.70 -45.77 -5.39
N PHE A 200 1.40 -44.81 -6.01
CA PHE A 200 2.57 -44.21 -5.44
C PHE A 200 2.23 -43.48 -4.12
N ALA A 201 1.18 -42.63 -4.12
CA ALA A 201 0.77 -41.86 -2.94
C ALA A 201 0.28 -42.76 -1.78
N GLU A 202 -0.30 -43.93 -2.09
CA GLU A 202 -0.74 -44.90 -1.08
C GLU A 202 0.44 -45.68 -0.47
N ALA A 203 1.53 -45.83 -1.19
CA ALA A 203 2.67 -46.66 -0.80
C ALA A 203 3.86 -45.85 -0.23
N SER A 204 3.86 -44.53 -0.38
CA SER A 204 4.98 -43.65 -0.02
C SER A 204 4.67 -42.83 1.23
N GLU A 205 5.73 -42.35 1.90
CA GLU A 205 5.61 -41.40 3.02
C GLU A 205 5.10 -40.03 2.52
N PRO A 206 4.29 -39.31 3.32
CA PRO A 206 3.71 -38.01 2.91
C PRO A 206 4.73 -36.98 2.43
N GLU A 207 5.91 -36.92 3.04
CA GLU A 207 6.98 -36.01 2.68
C GLU A 207 7.52 -36.28 1.27
N GLU A 208 7.58 -37.56 0.89
CA GLU A 208 8.03 -37.97 -0.43
C GLU A 208 7.00 -37.62 -1.49
N VAL A 209 5.71 -37.87 -1.22
CA VAL A 209 4.59 -37.45 -2.07
C VAL A 209 4.61 -35.95 -2.32
N MET A 210 4.78 -35.14 -1.25
CA MET A 210 4.88 -33.70 -1.34
C MET A 210 6.13 -33.22 -2.10
N SER A 211 7.25 -33.93 -2.00
CA SER A 211 8.47 -33.62 -2.75
C SER A 211 8.25 -33.81 -4.26
N VAL A 212 7.70 -34.96 -4.66
CA VAL A 212 7.38 -35.28 -6.06
C VAL A 212 6.38 -34.28 -6.64
N LEU A 213 5.29 -34.00 -5.93
CA LEU A 213 4.32 -32.99 -6.34
C LEU A 213 4.95 -31.60 -6.49
N GLY A 214 5.81 -31.22 -5.55
CA GLY A 214 6.51 -29.92 -5.59
C GLY A 214 7.47 -29.79 -6.78
N GLU A 215 8.17 -30.86 -7.16
CA GLU A 215 9.03 -30.90 -8.34
C GLU A 215 8.19 -30.80 -9.62
N HIS A 216 7.13 -31.62 -9.72
CA HIS A 216 6.20 -31.65 -10.84
C HIS A 216 5.51 -30.31 -11.07
N HIS A 217 4.89 -29.73 -10.03
CA HIS A 217 4.17 -28.46 -10.14
C HIS A 217 5.10 -27.29 -10.47
N ARG A 218 6.36 -27.32 -9.98
CA ARG A 218 7.35 -26.27 -10.30
C ARG A 218 7.75 -26.33 -11.78
N ALA A 219 7.97 -27.53 -12.33
CA ALA A 219 8.31 -27.71 -13.72
C ALA A 219 7.17 -27.25 -14.64
N ILE A 220 5.93 -27.68 -14.37
CA ILE A 220 4.77 -27.26 -15.15
C ILE A 220 4.52 -25.77 -15.03
N GLY A 221 4.55 -25.22 -13.80
CA GLY A 221 4.27 -23.79 -13.58
C GLY A 221 5.23 -22.87 -14.33
N ALA A 222 6.50 -23.23 -14.42
CA ALA A 222 7.49 -22.50 -15.20
C ALA A 222 7.14 -22.47 -16.70
N LEU A 223 6.72 -23.61 -17.26
CA LEU A 223 6.33 -23.73 -18.67
C LEU A 223 5.00 -23.02 -18.96
N VAL A 224 3.99 -23.14 -18.09
CA VAL A 224 2.73 -22.42 -18.22
C VAL A 224 3.00 -20.92 -18.30
N HIS A 225 3.90 -20.41 -17.47
CA HIS A 225 4.28 -18.99 -17.50
C HIS A 225 5.03 -18.61 -18.78
N ALA A 226 5.99 -19.44 -19.23
CA ALA A 226 6.78 -19.17 -20.43
C ALA A 226 5.93 -19.14 -21.72
N TYR A 227 4.86 -19.96 -21.77
CA TYR A 227 3.92 -20.01 -22.90
C TYR A 227 2.72 -19.07 -22.73
N GLU A 228 2.68 -18.28 -21.68
CA GLU A 228 1.57 -17.35 -21.34
C GLU A 228 0.21 -18.07 -21.20
N GLY A 229 0.22 -19.30 -20.70
CA GLY A 229 -0.98 -20.05 -20.39
C GLY A 229 -1.65 -19.56 -19.10
N THR A 230 -2.98 -19.63 -19.04
CA THR A 230 -3.75 -19.35 -17.83
C THR A 230 -3.88 -20.61 -17.02
N LEU A 231 -3.18 -20.69 -15.89
CA LEU A 231 -3.34 -21.77 -14.92
C LEU A 231 -4.66 -21.60 -14.18
N GLU A 232 -5.57 -22.57 -14.31
CA GLU A 232 -6.84 -22.52 -13.59
C GLU A 232 -6.70 -23.09 -12.18
N ARG A 233 -6.26 -24.35 -12.08
CA ARG A 233 -6.11 -25.04 -10.79
C ARG A 233 -5.15 -26.22 -10.84
N PHE A 234 -4.70 -26.61 -9.65
CA PHE A 234 -4.10 -27.90 -9.38
C PHE A 234 -5.17 -28.85 -8.81
N THR A 235 -5.23 -30.06 -9.29
CA THR A 235 -6.14 -31.12 -8.82
C THR A 235 -5.33 -32.34 -8.32
N GLY A 236 -4.61 -32.13 -7.21
CA GLY A 236 -3.60 -33.12 -6.78
C GLY A 236 -2.39 -33.11 -7.69
N ASP A 237 -2.14 -34.20 -8.41
CA ASP A 237 -1.11 -34.33 -9.43
C ASP A 237 -1.52 -33.79 -10.81
N GLY A 238 -2.82 -33.49 -10.99
CA GLY A 238 -3.35 -32.93 -12.22
C GLY A 238 -3.24 -31.40 -12.27
N VAL A 239 -3.13 -30.85 -13.48
CA VAL A 239 -3.10 -29.43 -13.74
C VAL A 239 -4.03 -29.10 -14.90
N MET A 240 -4.85 -28.06 -14.76
CA MET A 240 -5.65 -27.50 -15.83
C MET A 240 -5.12 -26.13 -16.25
N VAL A 241 -4.87 -25.99 -17.54
CA VAL A 241 -4.42 -24.74 -18.17
C VAL A 241 -5.30 -24.43 -19.36
N PHE A 242 -5.55 -23.16 -19.65
CA PHE A 242 -6.19 -22.77 -20.90
C PHE A 242 -5.50 -21.57 -21.55
N PHE A 243 -5.73 -21.38 -22.86
CA PHE A 243 -5.17 -20.33 -23.68
C PHE A 243 -6.28 -19.51 -24.36
N ASN A 244 -5.95 -18.32 -24.81
CA ASN A 244 -6.82 -17.33 -25.45
C ASN A 244 -7.80 -16.64 -24.52
N ASP A 245 -7.60 -16.73 -23.20
CA ASP A 245 -8.35 -15.98 -22.21
C ASP A 245 -7.58 -15.94 -20.87
N PRO A 246 -7.58 -14.83 -20.13
CA PRO A 246 -8.11 -13.53 -20.44
C PRO A 246 -7.27 -12.77 -21.48
N ILE A 247 -6.05 -13.23 -21.74
CA ILE A 247 -5.17 -12.66 -22.76
C ILE A 247 -5.48 -13.33 -24.10
N PRO A 248 -6.00 -12.58 -25.10
CA PRO A 248 -6.21 -13.13 -26.44
C PRO A 248 -4.89 -13.53 -27.09
N CYS A 249 -4.86 -14.68 -27.74
CA CYS A 249 -3.75 -15.11 -28.58
C CYS A 249 -4.26 -15.88 -29.80
N ASP A 250 -3.72 -15.54 -30.99
CA ASP A 250 -4.15 -16.15 -32.26
C ASP A 250 -3.56 -17.55 -32.46
N ASP A 251 -2.48 -17.87 -31.73
CA ASP A 251 -1.72 -19.12 -31.83
C ASP A 251 -1.97 -20.06 -30.64
N ALA A 252 -3.15 -19.99 -30.01
CA ALA A 252 -3.51 -20.74 -28.80
C ALA A 252 -3.25 -22.26 -28.92
N ALA A 253 -3.57 -22.87 -30.08
CA ALA A 253 -3.34 -24.30 -30.30
C ALA A 253 -1.84 -24.64 -30.43
N ASP A 254 -1.05 -23.83 -31.13
CA ASP A 254 0.40 -24.01 -31.26
C ASP A 254 1.10 -23.89 -29.88
N ARG A 255 0.76 -22.85 -29.09
CA ARG A 255 1.29 -22.68 -27.74
C ARG A 255 0.94 -23.84 -26.83
N ALA A 256 -0.33 -24.26 -26.82
CA ALA A 256 -0.80 -25.36 -25.98
C ALA A 256 -0.08 -26.70 -26.32
N VAL A 257 0.11 -27.01 -27.61
CA VAL A 257 0.80 -28.22 -28.05
C VAL A 257 2.28 -28.16 -27.71
N ARG A 258 2.99 -27.07 -28.02
CA ARG A 258 4.41 -26.89 -27.68
C ARG A 258 4.65 -26.97 -26.18
N MET A 259 3.88 -26.23 -25.39
CA MET A 259 3.92 -26.30 -23.93
C MET A 259 3.74 -27.75 -23.44
N SER A 260 2.81 -28.50 -24.04
CA SER A 260 2.52 -29.89 -23.63
C SER A 260 3.66 -30.85 -23.96
N ILE A 261 4.33 -30.63 -25.07
CA ILE A 261 5.55 -31.37 -25.42
C ILE A 261 6.67 -31.08 -24.44
N ASP A 262 6.90 -29.80 -24.14
CA ASP A 262 7.93 -29.40 -23.19
C ASP A 262 7.62 -29.88 -21.77
N ILE A 263 6.34 -29.87 -21.34
CA ILE A 263 5.91 -30.46 -20.06
C ILE A 263 6.23 -31.95 -20.03
N ARG A 264 5.87 -32.69 -21.08
CA ARG A 264 6.16 -34.13 -21.20
C ARG A 264 7.66 -34.40 -21.04
N ASP A 265 8.49 -33.63 -21.73
CA ASP A 265 9.94 -33.86 -21.76
C ASP A 265 10.58 -33.42 -20.42
N ALA A 266 10.17 -32.31 -19.81
CA ALA A 266 10.61 -31.91 -18.48
C ALA A 266 10.21 -32.93 -17.39
N VAL A 267 8.99 -33.47 -17.44
CA VAL A 267 8.55 -34.51 -16.49
C VAL A 267 9.30 -35.81 -16.72
N ARG A 268 9.67 -36.14 -17.98
CA ARG A 268 10.48 -37.33 -18.29
C ARG A 268 11.88 -37.22 -17.68
N GLU A 269 12.48 -36.03 -17.64
CA GLU A 269 13.75 -35.81 -16.97
C GLU A 269 13.62 -36.01 -15.44
N LEU A 270 12.56 -35.47 -14.83
CA LEU A 270 12.28 -35.69 -13.41
C LEU A 270 12.03 -37.16 -13.09
N SER A 271 11.28 -37.86 -13.94
CA SER A 271 10.91 -39.27 -13.74
C SER A 271 12.12 -40.21 -13.66
N ALA A 272 13.23 -39.89 -14.32
CA ALA A 272 14.47 -40.62 -14.17
C ALA A 272 15.02 -40.56 -12.73
N GLY A 273 14.79 -39.50 -12.02
CA GLY A 273 15.10 -39.34 -10.60
C GLY A 273 14.17 -40.16 -9.70
N TRP A 274 12.88 -40.11 -9.99
CA TRP A 274 11.82 -40.82 -9.24
C TRP A 274 11.96 -42.34 -9.43
N LEU A 275 12.29 -42.78 -10.65
CA LEU A 275 12.49 -44.20 -10.93
C LEU A 275 13.67 -44.80 -10.13
N ARG A 276 14.76 -44.04 -9.91
CA ARG A 276 15.87 -44.46 -9.04
C ARG A 276 15.45 -44.68 -7.60
N LYS A 277 14.36 -44.04 -7.16
CA LYS A 277 13.74 -44.23 -5.84
C LYS A 277 12.66 -45.31 -5.84
N GLY A 278 12.40 -45.96 -6.99
CA GLY A 278 11.40 -47.01 -7.14
C GLY A 278 10.04 -46.56 -7.63
N HIS A 279 9.87 -45.26 -8.02
CA HIS A 279 8.60 -44.70 -8.44
C HIS A 279 8.55 -44.53 -9.97
N ASP A 280 7.75 -45.36 -10.60
CA ASP A 280 7.51 -45.32 -12.06
C ASP A 280 6.33 -44.40 -12.37
N LEU A 281 6.62 -43.11 -12.47
CA LEU A 281 5.64 -42.07 -12.76
C LEU A 281 5.84 -41.51 -14.16
N ALA A 282 4.74 -41.29 -14.89
CA ALA A 282 4.74 -40.73 -16.23
C ALA A 282 3.59 -39.72 -16.38
N VAL A 283 3.74 -38.71 -17.24
CA VAL A 283 2.66 -37.75 -17.49
C VAL A 283 1.81 -38.18 -18.68
N GLY A 284 0.48 -38.02 -18.56
CA GLY A 284 -0.47 -38.09 -19.68
C GLY A 284 -1.11 -36.70 -19.86
N ILE A 285 -1.26 -36.25 -21.11
CA ILE A 285 -1.76 -34.92 -21.43
C ILE A 285 -2.90 -34.99 -22.42
N GLY A 286 -3.95 -34.19 -22.22
CA GLY A 286 -5.10 -34.10 -23.12
C GLY A 286 -5.40 -32.65 -23.48
N ILE A 287 -5.59 -32.38 -24.78
CA ILE A 287 -5.82 -31.03 -25.30
C ILE A 287 -7.07 -31.03 -26.18
N ASP A 288 -7.96 -30.06 -25.94
CA ASP A 288 -9.12 -29.82 -26.81
C ASP A 288 -9.34 -28.33 -27.03
N GLN A 289 -10.00 -27.97 -28.11
CA GLN A 289 -10.36 -26.62 -28.48
C GLN A 289 -11.87 -26.47 -28.64
N GLY A 290 -12.42 -25.38 -28.12
CA GLY A 290 -13.84 -25.08 -28.27
C GLY A 290 -14.32 -23.94 -27.42
N PHE A 291 -15.62 -23.65 -27.51
CA PHE A 291 -16.23 -22.59 -26.73
C PHE A 291 -16.44 -23.02 -25.28
N ALA A 292 -16.09 -22.11 -24.36
CA ALA A 292 -16.41 -22.19 -22.95
C ALA A 292 -17.05 -20.86 -22.47
N THR A 293 -17.74 -20.93 -21.35
CA THR A 293 -18.08 -19.74 -20.55
C THR A 293 -17.02 -19.56 -19.50
N LEU A 294 -16.36 -18.40 -19.53
CA LEU A 294 -15.31 -18.04 -18.60
C LEU A 294 -15.81 -16.96 -17.65
N GLY A 295 -15.23 -16.89 -16.47
CA GLY A 295 -15.57 -15.88 -15.49
C GLY A 295 -15.26 -16.32 -14.07
N ARG A 296 -15.62 -15.46 -13.13
CA ARG A 296 -15.47 -15.73 -11.69
C ARG A 296 -16.50 -16.76 -11.25
N ILE A 297 -16.03 -17.82 -10.62
CA ILE A 297 -16.86 -18.88 -10.04
C ILE A 297 -16.52 -18.99 -8.57
N GLY A 298 -17.53 -19.01 -7.72
CA GLY A 298 -17.37 -19.12 -6.27
C GLY A 298 -18.35 -18.27 -5.50
N PHE A 299 -17.97 -17.90 -4.29
CA PHE A 299 -18.78 -17.09 -3.38
C PHE A 299 -17.93 -16.00 -2.72
N GLU A 300 -18.56 -15.05 -2.05
CA GLU A 300 -17.87 -13.96 -1.38
C GLU A 300 -16.77 -14.47 -0.44
N GLY A 301 -15.53 -14.04 -0.68
CA GLY A 301 -14.33 -14.48 0.04
C GLY A 301 -13.53 -15.60 -0.65
N ARG A 302 -14.09 -16.33 -1.66
CA ARG A 302 -13.36 -17.33 -2.44
C ARG A 302 -13.89 -17.43 -3.86
N PHE A 303 -13.15 -16.84 -4.79
CA PHE A 303 -13.43 -16.90 -6.23
C PHE A 303 -12.26 -17.50 -6.97
N ASP A 304 -12.58 -18.36 -7.93
CA ASP A 304 -11.62 -18.84 -8.94
C ASP A 304 -12.03 -18.27 -10.31
N TYR A 305 -11.06 -17.97 -11.16
CA TYR A 305 -11.31 -17.67 -12.57
C TYR A 305 -11.28 -18.96 -13.34
N SER A 306 -12.38 -19.36 -13.90
CA SER A 306 -12.56 -20.71 -14.41
C SER A 306 -13.30 -20.74 -15.75
N ALA A 307 -13.10 -21.84 -16.48
CA ALA A 307 -13.74 -22.13 -17.77
C ALA A 307 -14.72 -23.29 -17.63
N ILE A 308 -15.98 -23.05 -17.94
CA ILE A 308 -17.02 -24.09 -17.96
C ILE A 308 -17.48 -24.33 -19.39
N GLY A 309 -17.37 -25.59 -19.86
CA GLY A 309 -17.81 -25.96 -21.19
C GLY A 309 -17.55 -27.42 -21.53
N SER A 310 -18.12 -27.88 -22.66
CA SER A 310 -17.86 -29.22 -23.16
C SER A 310 -16.40 -29.42 -23.56
N VAL A 311 -15.67 -28.35 -23.88
CA VAL A 311 -14.23 -28.37 -24.19
C VAL A 311 -13.40 -28.81 -22.99
N THR A 312 -13.68 -28.30 -21.78
CA THR A 312 -12.99 -28.71 -20.57
C THR A 312 -13.20 -30.18 -20.24
N ASN A 313 -14.44 -30.66 -20.38
CA ASN A 313 -14.75 -32.07 -20.16
C ASN A 313 -14.09 -32.99 -21.19
N ARG A 314 -13.99 -32.57 -22.48
CA ARG A 314 -13.31 -33.39 -23.52
C ARG A 314 -11.80 -33.40 -23.27
N ALA A 315 -11.17 -32.27 -22.99
CA ALA A 315 -9.73 -32.22 -22.68
C ALA A 315 -9.40 -33.10 -21.45
N ALA A 316 -10.19 -33.04 -20.38
CA ALA A 316 -10.03 -33.92 -19.23
C ALA A 316 -10.16 -35.42 -19.58
N ARG A 317 -11.09 -35.78 -20.48
CA ARG A 317 -11.23 -37.17 -20.93
C ARG A 317 -10.06 -37.62 -21.81
N LEU A 318 -9.59 -36.76 -22.72
CA LEU A 318 -8.40 -37.04 -23.49
C LEU A 318 -7.19 -37.29 -22.58
N CYS A 319 -7.04 -36.47 -21.56
CA CYS A 319 -6.01 -36.67 -20.54
C CYS A 319 -6.17 -38.02 -19.85
N ALA A 320 -7.37 -38.38 -19.40
CA ALA A 320 -7.63 -39.65 -18.69
C ALA A 320 -7.33 -40.88 -19.57
N GLU A 321 -7.56 -40.82 -20.90
CA GLU A 321 -7.27 -41.87 -21.86
C GLU A 321 -5.80 -41.91 -22.32
N ALA A 322 -5.06 -40.84 -22.11
CA ALA A 322 -3.65 -40.78 -22.45
C ALA A 322 -2.83 -41.74 -21.60
N ARG A 323 -2.05 -42.59 -22.25
CA ARG A 323 -1.01 -43.42 -21.59
C ARG A 323 0.15 -42.52 -21.14
N GLY A 324 1.04 -43.07 -20.34
CA GLY A 324 2.26 -42.36 -19.97
C GLY A 324 3.02 -41.87 -21.23
N TRP A 325 3.41 -40.60 -21.18
CA TRP A 325 4.17 -39.89 -22.24
C TRP A 325 3.36 -39.57 -23.50
N GLN A 326 2.03 -39.76 -23.51
CA GLN A 326 1.18 -39.36 -24.63
C GLN A 326 0.63 -37.94 -24.46
N VAL A 327 0.58 -37.22 -25.58
CA VAL A 327 -0.10 -35.93 -25.72
C VAL A 327 -1.24 -36.11 -26.69
N LEU A 328 -2.45 -36.32 -26.16
CA LEU A 328 -3.65 -36.58 -26.96
C LEU A 328 -4.37 -35.28 -27.30
N VAL A 329 -4.66 -35.08 -28.57
CA VAL A 329 -5.37 -33.92 -29.09
C VAL A 329 -6.60 -34.31 -29.90
N SER A 330 -7.62 -33.46 -29.94
CA SER A 330 -8.77 -33.58 -30.83
C SER A 330 -8.42 -33.15 -32.27
N ASP A 331 -9.20 -33.57 -33.28
CA ASP A 331 -9.10 -33.11 -34.67
C ASP A 331 -9.05 -31.57 -34.77
N ARG A 332 -9.80 -30.89 -33.90
CA ARG A 332 -9.88 -29.43 -33.91
C ARG A 332 -8.55 -28.78 -33.53
N VAL A 333 -7.87 -29.31 -32.54
CA VAL A 333 -6.53 -28.84 -32.13
C VAL A 333 -5.54 -29.19 -33.23
N LEU A 334 -5.57 -30.42 -33.77
CA LEU A 334 -4.65 -30.86 -34.83
C LEU A 334 -4.74 -29.97 -36.06
N ALA A 335 -5.96 -29.61 -36.50
CA ALA A 335 -6.15 -28.76 -37.67
C ALA A 335 -5.44 -27.38 -37.54
N GLY A 336 -5.24 -26.87 -36.32
CA GLY A 336 -4.50 -25.63 -36.07
C GLY A 336 -2.97 -25.80 -36.08
N VAL A 337 -2.44 -27.04 -35.95
CA VAL A 337 -1.00 -27.31 -35.75
C VAL A 337 -0.43 -28.39 -36.66
N GLU A 338 -1.21 -28.93 -37.59
CA GLU A 338 -0.82 -30.07 -38.44
C GLU A 338 0.50 -29.88 -39.20
N HIS A 339 0.74 -28.64 -39.61
CA HIS A 339 1.97 -28.26 -40.34
C HIS A 339 3.22 -28.15 -39.44
N ALA A 340 3.03 -28.11 -38.13
CA ALA A 340 4.08 -27.82 -37.14
C ALA A 340 4.39 -29.03 -36.23
N CYS A 341 3.73 -30.19 -36.43
CA CYS A 341 3.90 -31.33 -35.53
C CYS A 341 3.88 -32.67 -36.24
N VAL A 342 4.42 -33.68 -35.56
CA VAL A 342 4.32 -35.09 -35.96
C VAL A 342 3.18 -35.72 -35.14
N SER A 343 2.16 -36.23 -35.85
CA SER A 343 0.98 -36.81 -35.21
C SER A 343 0.71 -38.24 -35.68
N GLU A 344 0.08 -39.01 -34.79
CA GLU A 344 -0.36 -40.39 -35.04
C GLU A 344 -1.86 -40.49 -34.67
N VAL A 345 -2.66 -41.12 -35.54
CA VAL A 345 -4.09 -41.36 -35.26
C VAL A 345 -4.21 -42.47 -34.21
N ILE A 346 -4.82 -42.20 -33.09
CA ILE A 346 -5.09 -43.20 -32.06
C ILE A 346 -6.44 -43.91 -32.32
N GLY A 347 -7.42 -43.19 -32.86
CA GLY A 347 -8.75 -43.71 -33.16
C GLY A 347 -9.88 -42.78 -32.73
N ASP A 348 -11.08 -43.30 -32.80
CA ASP A 348 -12.28 -42.58 -32.36
C ASP A 348 -12.59 -42.97 -30.92
N LEU A 349 -12.48 -41.98 -30.00
CA LEU A 349 -12.91 -42.15 -28.59
C LEU A 349 -14.33 -41.68 -28.44
N GLN A 350 -15.15 -42.46 -27.73
CA GLN A 350 -16.50 -42.05 -27.30
C GLN A 350 -16.47 -41.78 -25.81
N PRO A 351 -16.17 -40.52 -25.39
CA PRO A 351 -16.06 -40.23 -23.99
C PRO A 351 -17.41 -40.42 -23.29
N LYS A 352 -17.42 -41.01 -22.11
CA LYS A 352 -18.66 -41.27 -21.33
C LYS A 352 -19.39 -39.92 -21.07
N GLY A 353 -20.68 -39.87 -21.51
CA GLY A 353 -21.51 -38.65 -21.39
C GLY A 353 -21.52 -37.79 -22.66
N PHE A 354 -20.83 -38.15 -23.73
CA PHE A 354 -20.90 -37.45 -25.02
C PHE A 354 -21.68 -38.28 -26.06
N SER A 355 -22.50 -37.57 -26.86
CA SER A 355 -23.34 -38.21 -27.89
C SER A 355 -22.58 -38.48 -29.20
N ARG A 356 -21.35 -37.94 -29.36
CA ARG A 356 -20.55 -38.06 -30.57
C ARG A 356 -19.14 -38.54 -30.21
N SER A 357 -18.57 -39.41 -31.03
CA SER A 357 -17.16 -39.80 -30.99
C SER A 357 -16.29 -38.59 -31.36
N VAL A 358 -15.09 -38.55 -30.77
CA VAL A 358 -14.04 -37.57 -31.07
C VAL A 358 -12.86 -38.34 -31.61
N ARG A 359 -12.40 -37.98 -32.82
CA ARG A 359 -11.16 -38.51 -33.35
C ARG A 359 -9.99 -37.90 -32.58
N VAL A 360 -9.07 -38.77 -32.21
CA VAL A 360 -7.95 -38.45 -31.31
C VAL A 360 -6.63 -38.78 -31.96
N HIS A 361 -5.70 -37.87 -31.78
CA HIS A 361 -4.34 -38.00 -32.28
C HIS A 361 -3.34 -37.86 -31.13
N ASN A 362 -2.24 -38.58 -31.20
CA ASN A 362 -1.09 -38.42 -30.32
C ASN A 362 -0.04 -37.55 -31.01
N ILE A 363 0.37 -36.46 -30.37
CA ILE A 363 1.48 -35.65 -30.86
C ILE A 363 2.77 -36.20 -30.27
N SER A 364 3.68 -36.60 -31.13
CA SER A 364 4.98 -37.17 -30.73
C SER A 364 6.10 -36.11 -30.68
N ALA A 365 6.08 -35.14 -31.58
CA ALA A 365 7.06 -34.06 -31.67
C ALA A 365 6.48 -32.83 -32.33
N VAL A 366 7.11 -31.67 -32.09
CA VAL A 366 6.87 -30.42 -32.80
C VAL A 366 8.11 -30.03 -33.58
N HIS A 367 7.91 -29.41 -34.75
CA HIS A 367 9.01 -28.89 -35.54
C HIS A 367 9.49 -27.56 -34.98
N ASP A 368 10.78 -27.32 -34.92
CA ASP A 368 11.35 -26.02 -34.62
C ASP A 368 10.93 -25.02 -35.70
N LYS A 369 10.61 -23.76 -35.26
CA LYS A 369 10.26 -22.68 -36.19
C LYS A 369 11.46 -22.19 -36.97
#